data_94dbc3127094cb4f6360e3af7a5d96c7
#
_entry.id   94dbc3127094cb4f6360e3af7a5d96c7
#
_cell.length_a   1.000
_cell.length_b   1.000
_cell.length_c   1.000
_cell.angle_alpha   90.00
_cell.angle_beta   90.00
_cell.angle_gamma   90.00
#
_symmetry.space_group_name_H-M   'P 1'
#
loop_
_entity.id
_entity.type
_entity.pdbx_description
1 polymer ?
#
loop_
_entity_poly.entity_id
_entity_poly.type
_entity_poly.pdbx_seq_one_letter_code
_entity_poly.pdbx_strand_id
1 'polypeptide(L)'
;GGQYYDDQMQIDERVREQIPENVELVYWDYYSVQKPHYDGMLRAHQKLKESTWFAGGLWKWTGYAPHNGYSMEITKAALASCREHGVQDVFFTMWGDDGGECSPFALLPSLFYASELAKDQTDDAAIREAFAQRFGVAFDDFMQLDLPGTRNALTDGYRNLDKLLLYNDPFMGMMDKTVLPGEAAQFGICAEHLEALAKLPEWGYLFETLGALCRVLEGKAELGVRVHE
;
A
#
# COMPACT_ATOMS: atom_id res chain seq x y z
N GLY A 1 6.17 3.41 -21.04
CA GLY A 1 6.02 3.54 -19.59
C GLY A 1 7.26 3.23 -18.77
N GLY A 2 8.14 2.29 -19.16
CA GLY A 2 9.25 1.85 -18.31
C GLY A 2 10.37 2.86 -18.03
N GLN A 3 10.53 3.86 -18.86
CA GLN A 3 11.61 4.83 -18.72
C GLN A 3 11.40 5.88 -17.60
N TYR A 4 10.17 6.10 -17.17
CA TYR A 4 9.90 7.10 -16.13
C TYR A 4 10.52 6.76 -14.78
N TYR A 5 10.60 5.48 -14.44
CA TYR A 5 11.18 4.98 -13.19
C TYR A 5 12.62 4.46 -13.36
N ASP A 6 13.32 4.89 -14.39
CA ASP A 6 14.73 4.55 -14.62
C ASP A 6 15.61 5.55 -13.87
N ASP A 7 16.16 5.13 -12.73
CA ASP A 7 17.06 5.93 -11.87
C ASP A 7 18.43 6.23 -12.51
N GLN A 8 18.72 5.59 -13.64
CA GLN A 8 19.92 5.83 -14.46
C GLN A 8 19.65 6.72 -15.67
N MET A 9 18.41 7.22 -15.82
CA MET A 9 18.03 8.04 -16.97
C MET A 9 18.91 9.29 -17.11
N GLN A 10 19.50 9.47 -18.30
CA GLN A 10 20.25 10.66 -18.64
C GLN A 10 19.28 11.77 -19.09
N ILE A 11 19.28 12.86 -18.36
CA ILE A 11 18.46 14.03 -18.69
C ILE A 11 19.32 15.02 -19.47
N ASP A 12 18.85 15.44 -20.65
CA ASP A 12 19.48 16.50 -21.45
C ASP A 12 19.31 17.83 -20.71
N GLU A 13 20.42 18.48 -20.37
CA GLU A 13 20.42 19.78 -19.67
C GLU A 13 19.65 20.88 -20.41
N ARG A 14 19.53 20.77 -21.74
CA ARG A 14 18.72 21.70 -22.56
C ARG A 14 17.24 21.66 -22.22
N VAL A 15 16.74 20.56 -21.62
CA VAL A 15 15.36 20.48 -21.15
C VAL A 15 15.14 21.43 -19.97
N ARG A 16 16.14 21.66 -19.14
CA ARG A 16 16.08 22.59 -18.00
C ARG A 16 15.71 24.01 -18.44
N GLU A 17 16.30 24.47 -19.55
CA GLU A 17 16.04 25.81 -20.10
C GLU A 17 14.61 26.00 -20.62
N GLN A 18 13.90 24.89 -20.87
CA GLN A 18 12.53 24.91 -21.36
C GLN A 18 11.48 24.87 -20.24
N ILE A 19 11.90 24.62 -18.99
CA ILE A 19 10.98 24.58 -17.85
C ILE A 19 10.73 26.02 -17.38
N PRO A 20 9.47 26.48 -17.36
CA PRO A 20 9.15 27.83 -16.89
C PRO A 20 9.54 28.02 -15.42
N GLU A 21 9.98 29.23 -15.08
CA GLU A 21 10.44 29.56 -13.73
C GLU A 21 9.36 29.33 -12.65
N ASN A 22 8.09 29.56 -13.00
CA ASN A 22 6.93 29.47 -12.11
C ASN A 22 6.32 28.05 -12.04
N VAL A 23 7.02 27.02 -12.54
CA VAL A 23 6.58 25.62 -12.49
C VAL A 23 7.44 24.88 -11.48
N GLU A 24 6.83 24.17 -10.54
CA GLU A 24 7.49 23.21 -9.65
C GLU A 24 7.43 21.82 -10.25
N LEU A 25 8.50 21.04 -10.04
CA LEU A 25 8.52 19.63 -10.42
C LEU A 25 8.08 18.76 -9.25
N VAL A 26 7.31 17.74 -9.56
CA VAL A 26 6.89 16.71 -8.59
C VAL A 26 7.45 15.37 -9.04
N TYR A 27 8.36 14.82 -8.25
CA TYR A 27 8.76 13.42 -8.40
C TYR A 27 7.68 12.54 -7.75
N TRP A 28 7.06 11.69 -8.53
CA TRP A 28 5.92 10.89 -8.15
C TRP A 28 6.24 9.41 -8.23
N ASP A 29 6.36 8.74 -7.06
CA ASP A 29 6.70 7.32 -7.00
C ASP A 29 6.25 6.68 -5.67
N TYR A 30 5.80 5.43 -5.76
CA TYR A 30 5.37 4.63 -4.62
C TYR A 30 5.48 3.11 -4.92
N TYR A 31 6.53 2.70 -5.65
CA TYR A 31 6.71 1.31 -6.10
C TYR A 31 7.99 0.66 -5.59
N SER A 32 8.93 1.41 -5.06
CA SER A 32 10.21 0.87 -4.62
C SER A 32 10.36 0.86 -3.10
N VAL A 33 10.87 -0.22 -2.55
CA VAL A 33 11.32 -0.32 -1.15
C VAL A 33 12.80 0.03 -0.99
N GLN A 34 13.47 0.41 -2.09
CA GLN A 34 14.90 0.64 -2.15
C GLN A 34 15.22 2.14 -2.13
N LYS A 35 15.81 2.63 -1.03
CA LYS A 35 16.24 4.04 -0.94
C LYS A 35 17.14 4.49 -2.11
N PRO A 36 18.13 3.70 -2.61
CA PRO A 36 18.96 4.10 -3.73
C PRO A 36 18.19 4.44 -5.02
N HIS A 37 17.03 3.79 -5.25
CA HIS A 37 16.15 4.13 -6.35
C HIS A 37 15.63 5.57 -6.22
N TYR A 38 15.10 5.94 -5.06
CA TYR A 38 14.63 7.31 -4.79
C TYR A 38 15.77 8.32 -4.87
N ASP A 39 16.97 7.98 -4.39
CA ASP A 39 18.16 8.84 -4.48
C ASP A 39 18.52 9.14 -5.96
N GLY A 40 18.47 8.12 -6.82
CA GLY A 40 18.72 8.28 -8.26
C GLY A 40 17.70 9.18 -8.93
N MET A 41 16.43 8.94 -8.65
CA MET A 41 15.31 9.69 -9.22
C MET A 41 15.29 11.15 -8.74
N LEU A 42 15.50 11.41 -7.45
CA LEU A 42 15.56 12.78 -6.92
C LEU A 42 16.74 13.56 -7.53
N ARG A 43 17.93 12.96 -7.62
CA ARG A 43 19.07 13.58 -8.31
C ARG A 43 18.74 13.93 -9.76
N ALA A 44 18.00 13.07 -10.46
CA ALA A 44 17.61 13.33 -11.84
C ALA A 44 16.65 14.52 -11.95
N HIS A 45 15.63 14.59 -11.08
CA HIS A 45 14.69 15.71 -11.03
C HIS A 45 15.37 17.03 -10.63
N GLN A 46 16.26 17.00 -9.64
CA GLN A 46 16.98 18.19 -9.16
C GLN A 46 17.99 18.77 -10.17
N LYS A 47 18.44 17.97 -11.15
CA LYS A 47 19.19 18.50 -12.31
C LYS A 47 18.32 19.41 -13.18
N LEU A 48 17.00 19.14 -13.25
CA LEU A 48 16.06 19.96 -14.00
C LEU A 48 15.62 21.19 -13.21
N LYS A 49 15.29 21.01 -11.94
CA LYS A 49 14.90 22.09 -11.04
C LYS A 49 15.29 21.74 -9.62
N GLU A 50 15.99 22.63 -8.93
CA GLU A 50 16.53 22.42 -7.58
C GLU A 50 15.40 22.14 -6.57
N SER A 51 14.33 22.93 -6.63
CA SER A 51 13.11 22.70 -5.85
C SER A 51 12.26 21.61 -6.51
N THR A 52 12.26 20.45 -5.90
CA THR A 52 11.47 19.30 -6.36
C THR A 52 10.61 18.79 -5.20
N TRP A 53 9.32 18.66 -5.42
CA TRP A 53 8.39 18.05 -4.48
C TRP A 53 8.44 16.52 -4.61
N PHE A 54 8.00 15.82 -3.58
CA PHE A 54 7.79 14.39 -3.66
C PHE A 54 6.33 14.02 -3.44
N ALA A 55 5.79 13.16 -4.30
CA ALA A 55 4.47 12.56 -4.18
C ALA A 55 4.60 11.06 -3.96
N GLY A 56 4.27 10.61 -2.76
CA GLY A 56 4.17 9.21 -2.39
C GLY A 56 2.75 8.66 -2.55
N GLY A 57 2.56 7.38 -2.26
CA GLY A 57 1.26 6.74 -2.27
C GLY A 57 1.06 5.78 -1.11
N LEU A 58 -0.13 5.78 -0.55
CA LEU A 58 -0.58 4.79 0.44
C LEU A 58 -1.54 3.84 -0.26
N TRP A 59 -1.16 2.57 -0.32
CA TRP A 59 -1.78 1.57 -1.18
C TRP A 59 -3.13 1.08 -0.67
N LYS A 60 -4.19 1.44 -1.37
CA LYS A 60 -5.55 0.95 -1.17
C LYS A 60 -6.33 0.69 -2.47
N TRP A 61 -5.75 1.05 -3.60
CA TRP A 61 -6.45 1.08 -4.90
C TRP A 61 -6.52 -0.26 -5.62
N THR A 62 -5.88 -1.30 -5.09
CA THR A 62 -5.85 -2.61 -5.75
C THR A 62 -7.00 -3.53 -5.36
N GLY A 63 -7.78 -3.24 -4.30
CA GLY A 63 -8.91 -4.06 -3.91
C GLY A 63 -9.58 -3.69 -2.58
N TYR A 64 -10.07 -4.69 -1.85
CA TYR A 64 -10.84 -4.51 -0.62
C TYR A 64 -9.99 -4.21 0.61
N ALA A 65 -8.84 -4.85 0.70
CA ALA A 65 -7.90 -4.67 1.80
C ALA A 65 -6.86 -3.58 1.50
N PRO A 66 -6.39 -2.84 2.52
CA PRO A 66 -5.25 -1.95 2.38
C PRO A 66 -3.95 -2.74 2.28
N HIS A 67 -2.87 -2.06 1.92
CA HIS A 67 -1.49 -2.56 2.00
C HIS A 67 -0.66 -1.63 2.88
N ASN A 68 -1.02 -1.51 4.16
CA ASN A 68 -0.32 -0.63 5.11
C ASN A 68 1.14 -1.00 5.27
N GLY A 69 1.46 -2.29 5.43
CA GLY A 69 2.83 -2.75 5.58
C GLY A 69 3.72 -2.31 4.42
N TYR A 70 3.28 -2.57 3.19
CA TYR A 70 4.00 -2.15 2.00
C TYR A 70 4.10 -0.62 1.88
N SER A 71 3.00 0.09 2.16
CA SER A 71 2.97 1.56 2.17
C SER A 71 4.00 2.15 3.14
N MET A 72 4.18 1.54 4.31
CA MET A 72 5.17 1.97 5.30
C MET A 72 6.60 1.72 4.81
N GLU A 73 6.89 0.58 4.19
CA GLU A 73 8.22 0.26 3.66
C GLU A 73 8.66 1.23 2.57
N ILE A 74 7.80 1.47 1.56
CA ILE A 74 8.10 2.43 0.49
C ILE A 74 8.22 3.85 1.03
N THR A 75 7.35 4.24 1.96
CA THR A 75 7.38 5.57 2.58
C THR A 75 8.67 5.80 3.37
N LYS A 76 9.12 4.81 4.14
CA LYS A 76 10.38 4.87 4.89
C LYS A 76 11.57 5.09 3.97
N ALA A 77 11.65 4.34 2.88
CA ALA A 77 12.72 4.49 1.89
C ALA A 77 12.67 5.85 1.19
N ALA A 78 11.48 6.28 0.75
CA ALA A 78 11.28 7.54 0.05
C ALA A 78 11.57 8.76 0.92
N LEU A 79 11.02 8.83 2.14
CA LEU A 79 11.23 9.97 3.03
C LEU A 79 12.67 10.06 3.55
N ALA A 80 13.36 8.93 3.74
CA ALA A 80 14.78 8.94 4.05
C ALA A 80 15.59 9.57 2.90
N SER A 81 15.25 9.28 1.65
CA SER A 81 15.87 9.91 0.48
C SER A 81 15.48 11.39 0.37
N CYS A 82 14.21 11.74 0.54
CA CYS A 82 13.74 13.13 0.53
C CYS A 82 14.52 13.99 1.52
N ARG A 83 14.73 13.50 2.74
CA ARG A 83 15.50 14.19 3.77
C ARG A 83 16.94 14.42 3.34
N GLU A 84 17.62 13.41 2.82
CA GLU A 84 19.02 13.49 2.37
C GLU A 84 19.18 14.47 1.19
N HIS A 85 18.18 14.53 0.31
CA HIS A 85 18.17 15.41 -0.86
C HIS A 85 17.52 16.78 -0.62
N GLY A 86 17.16 17.11 0.62
CA GLY A 86 16.63 18.43 0.98
C GLY A 86 15.23 18.73 0.44
N VAL A 87 14.43 17.71 0.11
CA VAL A 87 13.04 17.87 -0.32
C VAL A 87 12.21 18.33 0.88
N GLN A 88 11.56 19.50 0.75
CA GLN A 88 10.78 20.11 1.83
C GLN A 88 9.29 19.80 1.72
N ASP A 89 8.78 19.65 0.51
CA ASP A 89 7.36 19.50 0.23
C ASP A 89 7.06 18.06 -0.18
N VAL A 90 6.27 17.37 0.64
CA VAL A 90 5.84 15.99 0.39
C VAL A 90 4.35 15.87 0.57
N PHE A 91 3.71 15.05 -0.26
CA PHE A 91 2.32 14.66 -0.07
C PHE A 91 2.09 13.19 -0.46
N PHE A 92 1.00 12.62 0.03
CA PHE A 92 0.65 11.24 -0.22
C PHE A 92 -0.72 11.14 -0.87
N THR A 93 -0.82 10.26 -1.86
CA THR A 93 -2.07 9.97 -2.55
C THR A 93 -2.67 8.66 -2.07
N MET A 94 -3.98 8.58 -2.09
CA MET A 94 -4.78 7.40 -1.76
C MET A 94 -5.75 7.17 -2.91
N TRP A 95 -5.27 6.51 -3.99
CA TRP A 95 -6.07 6.32 -5.21
C TRP A 95 -7.28 5.42 -4.96
N GLY A 96 -8.30 5.58 -5.76
CA GLY A 96 -9.52 4.79 -5.75
C GLY A 96 -9.73 4.03 -7.05
N ASP A 97 -8.66 3.65 -7.74
CA ASP A 97 -8.69 2.86 -8.95
C ASP A 97 -9.37 1.51 -8.72
N ASP A 98 -9.78 0.86 -9.78
CA ASP A 98 -10.38 -0.48 -9.75
C ASP A 98 -11.61 -0.64 -8.83
N GLY A 99 -12.38 0.44 -8.62
CA GLY A 99 -13.64 0.41 -7.91
C GLY A 99 -13.65 1.12 -6.56
N GLY A 100 -12.47 1.42 -5.96
CA GLY A 100 -12.37 2.18 -4.72
C GLY A 100 -12.95 1.49 -3.48
N GLU A 101 -12.99 0.16 -3.46
CA GLU A 101 -13.67 -0.63 -2.43
C GLU A 101 -13.03 -0.53 -1.05
N CYS A 102 -11.71 -0.33 -1.00
CA CYS A 102 -11.00 -0.18 0.26
C CYS A 102 -11.30 1.19 0.90
N SER A 103 -11.74 1.18 2.14
CA SER A 103 -11.96 2.40 2.91
C SER A 103 -10.67 3.22 3.09
N PRO A 104 -10.67 4.55 2.88
CA PRO A 104 -9.52 5.38 3.18
C PRO A 104 -9.13 5.34 4.66
N PHE A 105 -10.07 5.09 5.56
CA PHE A 105 -9.79 4.94 6.99
C PHE A 105 -8.99 3.67 7.33
N ALA A 106 -8.99 2.67 6.45
CA ALA A 106 -8.17 1.48 6.62
C ALA A 106 -6.66 1.77 6.48
N LEU A 107 -6.29 2.94 5.93
CA LEU A 107 -4.91 3.41 5.80
C LEU A 107 -4.40 4.25 6.97
N LEU A 108 -5.16 4.39 8.04
CA LEU A 108 -4.72 5.19 9.20
C LEU A 108 -3.33 4.81 9.73
N PRO A 109 -2.95 3.53 9.83
CA PRO A 109 -1.59 3.17 10.27
C PRO A 109 -0.51 3.74 9.38
N SER A 110 -0.59 3.53 8.08
CA SER A 110 0.43 4.01 7.13
C SER A 110 0.42 5.53 6.97
N LEU A 111 -0.76 6.17 7.02
CA LEU A 111 -0.87 7.63 7.00
C LEU A 111 -0.25 8.27 8.24
N PHE A 112 -0.55 7.73 9.43
CA PHE A 112 0.03 8.20 10.68
C PHE A 112 1.54 8.00 10.68
N TYR A 113 2.00 6.81 10.26
CA TYR A 113 3.42 6.49 10.14
C TYR A 113 4.15 7.46 9.21
N ALA A 114 3.59 7.75 8.04
CA ALA A 114 4.14 8.73 7.10
C ALA A 114 4.24 10.14 7.72
N SER A 115 3.19 10.55 8.45
CA SER A 115 3.17 11.84 9.16
C SER A 115 4.26 11.95 10.23
N GLU A 116 4.50 10.89 10.99
CA GLU A 116 5.56 10.89 12.02
C GLU A 116 6.96 10.88 11.41
N LEU A 117 7.18 10.09 10.35
CA LEU A 117 8.44 10.12 9.59
C LEU A 117 8.73 11.51 9.00
N ALA A 118 7.71 12.21 8.50
CA ALA A 118 7.86 13.57 7.97
C ALA A 118 8.26 14.58 9.05
N LYS A 119 8.01 14.28 10.33
CA LYS A 119 8.43 15.06 11.51
C LYS A 119 9.75 14.57 12.11
N ASP A 120 10.51 13.77 11.37
CA ASP A 120 11.77 13.15 11.81
C ASP A 120 11.64 12.13 12.97
N GLN A 121 10.43 11.69 13.30
CA GLN A 121 10.25 10.58 14.23
C GLN A 121 10.51 9.26 13.50
N THR A 122 11.58 8.55 13.89
CA THR A 122 12.00 7.29 13.26
C THR A 122 11.97 6.08 14.20
N ASP A 123 11.58 6.29 15.45
CA ASP A 123 11.40 5.20 16.41
C ASP A 123 10.04 4.53 16.20
N ASP A 124 10.07 3.32 15.64
CA ASP A 124 8.87 2.54 15.35
C ASP A 124 8.03 2.26 16.61
N ALA A 125 8.65 2.04 17.77
CA ALA A 125 7.93 1.78 19.02
C ALA A 125 7.17 3.04 19.49
N ALA A 126 7.83 4.20 19.43
CA ALA A 126 7.21 5.47 19.78
C ALA A 126 6.05 5.82 18.83
N ILE A 127 6.19 5.55 17.53
CA ILE A 127 5.12 5.78 16.54
C ILE A 127 3.91 4.89 16.84
N ARG A 128 4.11 3.60 17.13
CA ARG A 128 3.04 2.65 17.47
C ARG A 128 2.30 3.04 18.75
N GLU A 129 3.03 3.46 19.77
CA GLU A 129 2.45 3.94 21.01
C GLU A 129 1.63 5.21 20.79
N ALA A 130 2.18 6.19 20.06
CA ALA A 130 1.47 7.45 19.75
C ALA A 130 0.21 7.19 18.92
N PHE A 131 0.23 6.23 17.99
CA PHE A 131 -0.95 5.80 17.25
C PHE A 131 -2.03 5.26 18.20
N ALA A 132 -1.66 4.34 19.11
CA ALA A 132 -2.60 3.75 20.03
C ALA A 132 -3.23 4.80 20.96
N GLN A 133 -2.44 5.78 21.42
CA GLN A 133 -2.94 6.90 22.21
C GLN A 133 -3.91 7.80 21.42
N ARG A 134 -3.63 8.01 20.12
CA ARG A 134 -4.44 8.88 19.25
C ARG A 134 -5.76 8.27 18.84
N PHE A 135 -5.77 6.97 18.51
CA PHE A 135 -6.90 6.29 17.88
C PHE A 135 -7.62 5.28 18.78
N GLY A 136 -7.12 5.06 20.00
CA GLY A 136 -7.75 4.17 20.98
C GLY A 136 -7.71 2.68 20.60
N VAL A 137 -6.82 2.28 19.69
CA VAL A 137 -6.63 0.91 19.24
C VAL A 137 -5.14 0.65 19.02
N ALA A 138 -4.66 -0.56 19.32
CA ALA A 138 -3.27 -0.91 19.10
C ALA A 138 -2.90 -0.85 17.61
N PHE A 139 -1.71 -0.36 17.31
CA PHE A 139 -1.23 -0.26 15.91
C PHE A 139 -1.27 -1.62 15.21
N ASP A 140 -0.79 -2.67 15.88
CA ASP A 140 -0.72 -4.02 15.32
C ASP A 140 -2.11 -4.64 15.12
N ASP A 141 -3.10 -4.29 15.95
CA ASP A 141 -4.49 -4.69 15.72
C ASP A 141 -5.04 -4.04 14.45
N PHE A 142 -4.76 -2.75 14.25
CA PHE A 142 -5.21 -2.06 13.04
C PHE A 142 -4.54 -2.61 11.77
N MET A 143 -3.27 -3.02 11.86
CA MET A 143 -2.54 -3.67 10.77
C MET A 143 -3.15 -5.01 10.32
N GLN A 144 -4.02 -5.64 11.13
CA GLN A 144 -4.74 -6.86 10.72
C GLN A 144 -5.65 -6.64 9.51
N LEU A 145 -6.00 -5.40 9.18
CA LEU A 145 -6.75 -5.08 7.95
C LEU A 145 -6.00 -5.45 6.66
N ASP A 146 -4.67 -5.59 6.70
CA ASP A 146 -3.86 -6.03 5.56
C ASP A 146 -4.01 -7.54 5.27
N LEU A 147 -4.47 -8.35 6.24
CA LEU A 147 -4.47 -9.82 6.15
C LEU A 147 -5.10 -10.38 4.87
N PRO A 148 -6.29 -9.92 4.41
CA PRO A 148 -6.92 -10.51 3.23
C PRO A 148 -6.07 -10.33 1.96
N GLY A 149 -5.33 -9.22 1.86
CA GLY A 149 -4.51 -8.89 0.69
C GLY A 149 -3.09 -9.46 0.73
N THR A 150 -2.54 -9.71 1.93
CA THR A 150 -1.11 -10.03 2.11
C THR A 150 -0.82 -11.50 2.42
N ARG A 151 -1.86 -12.35 2.57
CA ARG A 151 -1.69 -13.74 2.97
C ARG A 151 -0.90 -14.59 1.97
N ASN A 152 -0.78 -14.20 0.72
CA ASN A 152 -0.04 -14.91 -0.32
C ASN A 152 1.23 -14.15 -0.71
N ALA A 153 2.33 -14.43 0.00
CA ALA A 153 3.64 -13.84 -0.26
C ALA A 153 4.27 -14.26 -1.61
N LEU A 154 3.67 -15.22 -2.33
CA LEU A 154 4.17 -15.67 -3.64
C LEU A 154 3.67 -14.80 -4.79
N THR A 155 2.67 -13.98 -4.58
CA THR A 155 2.25 -12.99 -5.55
C THR A 155 3.04 -11.72 -5.30
N ASP A 156 3.69 -11.18 -6.34
CA ASP A 156 4.32 -9.86 -6.33
C ASP A 156 3.41 -8.89 -5.58
N GLY A 157 3.77 -8.44 -4.40
CA GLY A 157 3.02 -7.74 -3.35
C GLY A 157 1.92 -6.74 -3.72
N TYR A 158 1.59 -6.60 -4.99
CA TYR A 158 0.63 -5.65 -5.56
C TYR A 158 -0.69 -6.27 -6.01
N ARG A 159 -0.83 -7.59 -5.97
CA ARG A 159 -2.02 -8.26 -6.49
C ARG A 159 -3.01 -8.50 -5.39
N ASN A 160 -4.21 -7.99 -5.60
CA ASN A 160 -5.34 -8.18 -4.71
C ASN A 160 -6.00 -9.52 -4.99
N LEU A 161 -5.45 -10.58 -4.42
CA LEU A 161 -5.94 -11.93 -4.65
C LEU A 161 -7.36 -12.13 -4.09
N ASP A 162 -7.67 -11.50 -2.96
CA ASP A 162 -8.99 -11.53 -2.35
C ASP A 162 -10.08 -11.00 -3.32
N LYS A 163 -9.84 -9.86 -3.98
CA LYS A 163 -10.74 -9.32 -5.00
C LYS A 163 -10.84 -10.23 -6.22
N LEU A 164 -9.71 -10.71 -6.74
CA LEU A 164 -9.68 -11.59 -7.90
C LEU A 164 -10.42 -12.89 -7.63
N LEU A 165 -10.24 -13.51 -6.48
CA LEU A 165 -10.95 -14.74 -6.08
C LEU A 165 -12.44 -14.50 -5.82
N LEU A 166 -12.79 -13.32 -5.28
CA LEU A 166 -14.20 -12.97 -5.08
C LEU A 166 -14.96 -12.91 -6.41
N TYR A 167 -14.34 -12.35 -7.45
CA TYR A 167 -14.96 -12.23 -8.78
C TYR A 167 -14.72 -13.44 -9.69
N ASN A 168 -13.86 -14.38 -9.29
CA ASN A 168 -13.62 -15.58 -10.08
C ASN A 168 -14.91 -16.37 -10.32
N ASP A 169 -15.20 -16.67 -11.59
CA ASP A 169 -16.26 -17.61 -11.96
C ASP A 169 -15.74 -19.05 -11.78
N PRO A 170 -16.32 -19.83 -10.86
CA PRO A 170 -15.83 -21.19 -10.58
C PRO A 170 -15.96 -22.16 -11.77
N PHE A 171 -16.87 -21.91 -12.72
CA PHE A 171 -17.02 -22.74 -13.92
C PHE A 171 -16.02 -22.37 -15.02
N MET A 172 -15.54 -21.14 -15.07
CA MET A 172 -14.52 -20.71 -16.03
C MET A 172 -13.10 -21.01 -15.53
N GLY A 173 -12.88 -21.05 -14.23
CA GLY A 173 -11.60 -21.43 -13.61
C GLY A 173 -10.42 -20.51 -13.94
N MET A 174 -10.69 -19.25 -14.29
CA MET A 174 -9.63 -18.33 -14.77
C MET A 174 -8.52 -18.10 -13.73
N MET A 175 -8.87 -18.17 -12.45
CA MET A 175 -7.95 -17.95 -11.33
C MET A 175 -7.47 -19.24 -10.66
N ASP A 176 -7.93 -20.42 -11.10
CA ASP A 176 -7.65 -21.70 -10.43
C ASP A 176 -6.13 -21.97 -10.27
N LYS A 177 -5.34 -21.57 -11.26
CA LYS A 177 -3.87 -21.73 -11.23
C LYS A 177 -3.15 -20.83 -10.20
N THR A 178 -3.85 -19.85 -9.65
CA THR A 178 -3.31 -18.94 -8.63
C THR A 178 -3.71 -19.34 -7.22
N VAL A 179 -4.62 -20.31 -7.10
CA VAL A 179 -5.12 -20.83 -5.81
C VAL A 179 -4.11 -21.83 -5.26
N LEU A 180 -3.70 -21.62 -4.02
CA LEU A 180 -2.82 -22.54 -3.31
C LEU A 180 -3.64 -23.54 -2.47
N PRO A 181 -3.15 -24.77 -2.29
CA PRO A 181 -3.80 -25.73 -1.40
C PRO A 181 -3.96 -25.16 0.02
N GLY A 182 -5.16 -25.22 0.57
CA GLY A 182 -5.48 -24.68 1.89
C GLY A 182 -5.78 -23.17 1.92
N GLU A 183 -5.91 -22.54 0.77
CA GLU A 183 -6.22 -21.12 0.61
C GLU A 183 -7.53 -20.74 1.32
N ALA A 184 -8.57 -21.55 1.15
CA ALA A 184 -9.85 -21.39 1.82
C ALA A 184 -9.70 -21.37 3.35
N ALA A 185 -8.94 -22.28 3.91
CA ALA A 185 -8.69 -22.33 5.36
C ALA A 185 -7.94 -21.08 5.87
N GLN A 186 -7.01 -20.54 5.08
CA GLN A 186 -6.31 -19.29 5.44
C GLN A 186 -7.28 -18.10 5.49
N PHE A 187 -8.25 -18.02 4.60
CA PHE A 187 -9.29 -17.00 4.71
C PHE A 187 -10.16 -17.17 5.97
N GLY A 188 -10.45 -18.43 6.37
CA GLY A 188 -11.14 -18.69 7.64
C GLY A 188 -10.36 -18.14 8.85
N ILE A 189 -9.05 -18.38 8.90
CA ILE A 189 -8.16 -17.83 9.95
C ILE A 189 -8.16 -16.29 9.93
N CYS A 190 -8.05 -15.68 8.74
CA CYS A 190 -8.14 -14.22 8.61
C CYS A 190 -9.47 -13.68 9.13
N ALA A 191 -10.59 -14.36 8.79
CA ALA A 191 -11.90 -13.98 9.27
C ALA A 191 -11.99 -13.98 10.80
N GLU A 192 -11.49 -15.03 11.46
CA GLU A 192 -11.50 -15.12 12.94
C GLU A 192 -10.76 -13.94 13.59
N HIS A 193 -9.59 -13.57 13.06
CA HIS A 193 -8.83 -12.42 13.55
C HIS A 193 -9.60 -11.12 13.38
N LEU A 194 -10.16 -10.89 12.20
CA LEU A 194 -10.89 -9.65 11.90
C LEU A 194 -12.19 -9.55 12.70
N GLU A 195 -12.94 -10.65 12.85
CA GLU A 195 -14.19 -10.70 13.63
C GLU A 195 -13.94 -10.41 15.13
N ALA A 196 -12.78 -10.82 15.67
CA ALA A 196 -12.42 -10.48 17.04
C ALA A 196 -12.28 -8.96 17.24
N LEU A 197 -11.78 -8.25 16.23
CA LEU A 197 -11.57 -6.79 16.23
C LEU A 197 -12.82 -6.00 15.79
N ALA A 198 -13.80 -6.65 15.18
CA ALA A 198 -15.07 -6.02 14.76
C ALA A 198 -15.87 -5.43 15.93
N LYS A 199 -15.53 -5.79 17.17
CA LYS A 199 -16.17 -5.26 18.39
C LYS A 199 -15.60 -3.91 18.85
N LEU A 200 -14.56 -3.39 18.21
CA LEU A 200 -13.98 -2.08 18.52
C LEU A 200 -15.02 -0.98 18.28
N PRO A 201 -15.25 -0.06 19.26
CA PRO A 201 -16.38 0.88 19.19
C PRO A 201 -16.36 1.80 17.97
N GLU A 202 -15.19 2.30 17.57
CA GLU A 202 -15.06 3.30 16.52
C GLU A 202 -14.69 2.68 15.19
N TRP A 203 -13.78 1.70 15.19
CA TRP A 203 -13.16 1.15 13.97
C TRP A 203 -13.67 -0.23 13.60
N GLY A 204 -14.51 -0.84 14.41
CA GLY A 204 -14.99 -2.21 14.24
C GLY A 204 -15.60 -2.50 12.88
N TYR A 205 -16.29 -1.52 12.27
CA TYR A 205 -16.91 -1.68 10.95
C TYR A 205 -15.90 -1.98 9.81
N LEU A 206 -14.65 -1.53 9.94
CA LEU A 206 -13.60 -1.85 8.97
C LEU A 206 -13.27 -3.34 9.02
N PHE A 207 -13.12 -3.86 10.23
CA PHE A 207 -12.81 -5.27 10.49
C PHE A 207 -13.99 -6.17 10.15
N GLU A 208 -15.22 -5.77 10.47
CA GLU A 208 -16.46 -6.48 10.12
C GLU A 208 -16.56 -6.68 8.61
N THR A 209 -16.33 -5.61 7.82
CA THR A 209 -16.41 -5.66 6.36
C THR A 209 -15.41 -6.65 5.78
N LEU A 210 -14.15 -6.60 6.19
CA LEU A 210 -13.12 -7.51 5.68
C LEU A 210 -13.25 -8.92 6.25
N GLY A 211 -13.74 -9.07 7.48
CA GLY A 211 -14.09 -10.37 8.05
C GLY A 211 -15.17 -11.07 7.26
N ALA A 212 -16.24 -10.36 6.89
CA ALA A 212 -17.30 -10.88 6.03
C ALA A 212 -16.79 -11.29 4.65
N LEU A 213 -15.91 -10.50 4.03
CA LEU A 213 -15.23 -10.88 2.78
C LEU A 213 -14.46 -12.19 2.95
N CYS A 214 -13.68 -12.32 4.01
CA CYS A 214 -12.90 -13.53 4.29
C CYS A 214 -13.80 -14.76 4.49
N ARG A 215 -14.98 -14.62 5.15
CA ARG A 215 -15.95 -15.72 5.26
C ARG A 215 -16.50 -16.16 3.91
N VAL A 216 -16.77 -15.24 3.01
CA VAL A 216 -17.17 -15.60 1.63
C VAL A 216 -16.05 -16.36 0.93
N LEU A 217 -14.80 -15.90 1.06
CA LEU A 217 -13.64 -16.50 0.40
C LEU A 217 -13.24 -17.85 1.02
N GLU A 218 -13.48 -18.07 2.31
CA GLU A 218 -13.38 -19.39 2.95
C GLU A 218 -14.20 -20.45 2.24
N GLY A 219 -15.41 -20.08 1.76
CA GLY A 219 -16.24 -20.98 0.95
C GLY A 219 -15.90 -21.03 -0.52
N LYS A 220 -15.38 -19.93 -1.08
CA LYS A 220 -15.29 -19.72 -2.52
C LYS A 220 -13.88 -19.88 -3.09
N ALA A 221 -12.82 -19.61 -2.34
CA ALA A 221 -11.47 -19.50 -2.89
C ALA A 221 -11.01 -20.74 -3.69
N GLU A 222 -11.29 -21.94 -3.22
CA GLU A 222 -10.95 -23.21 -3.86
C GLU A 222 -12.09 -23.82 -4.69
N LEU A 223 -13.22 -23.13 -4.82
CA LEU A 223 -14.42 -23.72 -5.44
C LEU A 223 -14.18 -24.05 -6.92
N GLY A 224 -13.52 -23.19 -7.69
CA GLY A 224 -13.19 -23.45 -9.10
C GLY A 224 -12.30 -24.67 -9.24
N VAL A 225 -11.25 -24.78 -8.45
CA VAL A 225 -10.36 -25.96 -8.44
C VAL A 225 -11.15 -27.24 -8.21
N ARG A 226 -12.01 -27.25 -7.18
CA ARG A 226 -12.85 -28.44 -6.86
C ARG A 226 -13.91 -28.77 -7.92
N VAL A 227 -14.35 -27.80 -8.71
CA VAL A 227 -15.29 -28.02 -9.83
C VAL A 227 -14.59 -28.66 -11.01
N HIS A 228 -13.31 -28.41 -11.21
CA HIS A 228 -12.54 -28.91 -12.35
C HIS A 228 -11.75 -30.22 -12.05
N GLU A 229 -11.65 -30.64 -10.81
CA GLU A 229 -11.16 -31.97 -10.39
C GLU A 229 -12.19 -33.07 -10.64
#